data_660107f88170497b57b4cdf88fae09bd
#
_entry.id   660107f88170497b57b4cdf88fae09bd
#
_cell.length_a   1.000
_cell.length_b   1.000
_cell.length_c   1.000
_cell.angle_alpha   90.00
_cell.angle_beta   90.00
_cell.angle_gamma   90.00
#
_symmetry.space_group_name_H-M   'P 1'
#
loop_
_entity.id
_entity.type
_entity.pdbx_description
1 polymer ?
#
loop_
_entity_poly.entity_id
_entity_poly.type
_entity_poly.pdbx_seq_one_letter_code
_entity_poly.pdbx_strand_id
1 'polypeptide(L)'
;MDQAFEAYQRFGFTDCVLFRDPDSTMYATLISNLQAGYPAHLAVENPAGTVGHNVVVDGYRESDGKFHMNFGYGGSLDNWYDIPDPNFYYGMTKMEGIILNIIPSMGPLAVHESTAQQALEVYPNPVSDVLHIKNPPCEAMEYSIFNVLGQKVTMGLSCGTISVAGLEKGIYFLQVKGENFCETAKFVVK
;
A
#
# COMPACT_ATOMS: atom_id res chain seq x y z
N MET A 1 4.19 10.83 21.82
CA MET A 1 3.15 10.88 20.73
C MET A 1 3.39 11.93 19.65
N ASP A 2 3.92 13.12 19.91
CA ASP A 2 4.06 14.18 18.88
C ASP A 2 4.85 13.74 17.65
N GLN A 3 5.99 13.08 17.84
CA GLN A 3 6.80 12.57 16.72
C GLN A 3 6.04 11.54 15.85
N ALA A 4 5.23 10.68 16.48
CA ALA A 4 4.42 9.72 15.74
C ALA A 4 3.32 10.43 14.93
N PHE A 5 2.66 11.43 15.52
CA PHE A 5 1.66 12.25 14.85
C PHE A 5 2.24 13.00 13.64
N GLU A 6 3.42 13.66 13.81
CA GLU A 6 4.11 14.29 12.70
C GLU A 6 4.51 13.30 11.60
N ALA A 7 4.92 12.08 11.98
CA ALA A 7 5.25 11.04 11.00
C ALA A 7 4.02 10.64 10.18
N TYR A 8 2.86 10.42 10.80
CA TYR A 8 1.63 10.13 10.06
C TYR A 8 1.30 11.21 9.04
N GLN A 9 1.39 12.49 9.45
CA GLN A 9 1.14 13.61 8.53
C GLN A 9 2.13 13.62 7.35
N ARG A 10 3.41 13.36 7.59
CA ARG A 10 4.44 13.27 6.53
C ARG A 10 4.21 12.11 5.58
N PHE A 11 3.60 11.02 6.05
CA PHE A 11 3.21 9.88 5.22
C PHE A 11 1.86 10.06 4.50
N GLY A 12 1.26 11.26 4.57
CA GLY A 12 0.05 11.60 3.82
C GLY A 12 -1.26 11.30 4.55
N PHE A 13 -1.24 10.99 5.85
CA PHE A 13 -2.44 10.88 6.69
C PHE A 13 -2.80 12.26 7.25
N THR A 14 -3.16 13.20 6.37
CA THR A 14 -3.34 14.62 6.71
C THR A 14 -4.53 14.88 7.64
N ASP A 15 -5.52 13.97 7.64
CA ASP A 15 -6.74 14.10 8.43
C ASP A 15 -6.62 13.47 9.83
N CYS A 16 -5.45 12.90 10.16
CA CYS A 16 -5.22 12.33 11.47
C CYS A 16 -5.28 13.41 12.56
N VAL A 17 -5.80 13.03 13.72
CA VAL A 17 -5.94 13.89 14.89
C VAL A 17 -5.32 13.24 16.12
N LEU A 18 -4.70 14.03 16.98
CA LEU A 18 -4.11 13.59 18.23
C LEU A 18 -4.97 14.08 19.41
N PHE A 19 -5.53 13.14 20.15
CA PHE A 19 -6.18 13.39 21.43
C PHE A 19 -5.21 13.09 22.59
N ARG A 20 -5.16 13.96 23.59
CA ARG A 20 -4.33 13.82 24.78
C ARG A 20 -5.13 13.33 25.98
N ASP A 21 -6.40 13.67 26.04
CA ASP A 21 -7.29 13.32 27.11
C ASP A 21 -8.49 12.53 26.58
N PRO A 22 -8.97 11.51 27.30
CA PRO A 22 -10.17 10.78 26.92
C PRO A 22 -11.42 11.65 27.15
N ASP A 23 -12.14 11.96 26.10
CA ASP A 23 -13.42 12.66 26.12
C ASP A 23 -14.46 11.98 25.21
N SER A 24 -15.69 12.46 25.25
CA SER A 24 -16.77 11.89 24.44
C SER A 24 -16.50 11.98 22.92
N THR A 25 -15.80 13.01 22.48
CA THR A 25 -15.44 13.22 21.06
C THR A 25 -14.39 12.20 20.62
N MET A 26 -13.37 11.99 21.46
CA MET A 26 -12.35 10.96 21.22
C MET A 26 -13.00 9.56 21.08
N TYR A 27 -13.86 9.17 22.03
CA TYR A 27 -14.50 7.85 21.98
C TYR A 27 -15.42 7.69 20.77
N ALA A 28 -16.23 8.71 20.45
CA ALA A 28 -17.10 8.67 19.27
C ALA A 28 -16.29 8.53 17.98
N THR A 29 -15.19 9.26 17.86
CA THR A 29 -14.28 9.18 16.71
C THR A 29 -13.59 7.82 16.63
N LEU A 30 -13.08 7.31 17.76
CA LEU A 30 -12.43 6.00 17.83
C LEU A 30 -13.39 4.88 17.40
N ILE A 31 -14.59 4.83 17.95
CA ILE A 31 -15.61 3.83 17.61
C ILE A 31 -15.96 3.92 16.11
N SER A 32 -16.16 5.12 15.58
CA SER A 32 -16.45 5.33 14.17
C SER A 32 -15.30 4.83 13.27
N ASN A 33 -14.06 5.11 13.64
CA ASN A 33 -12.89 4.61 12.90
C ASN A 33 -12.84 3.08 12.89
N LEU A 34 -12.99 2.44 14.05
CA LEU A 34 -12.92 0.98 14.17
C LEU A 34 -14.06 0.29 13.41
N GLN A 35 -15.28 0.84 13.45
CA GLN A 35 -16.40 0.34 12.66
C GLN A 35 -16.20 0.48 11.16
N ALA A 36 -15.45 1.50 10.73
CA ALA A 36 -15.04 1.69 9.34
C ALA A 36 -13.79 0.87 8.93
N GLY A 37 -13.20 0.09 9.86
CA GLY A 37 -12.02 -0.73 9.61
C GLY A 37 -10.68 0.02 9.72
N TYR A 38 -10.67 1.23 10.28
CA TYR A 38 -9.46 2.01 10.49
C TYR A 38 -8.95 1.83 11.92
N PRO A 39 -7.71 1.34 12.12
CA PRO A 39 -7.12 1.20 13.44
C PRO A 39 -6.70 2.55 14.01
N ALA A 40 -6.45 2.55 15.34
CA ALA A 40 -5.91 3.70 16.04
C ALA A 40 -4.54 3.39 16.65
N HIS A 41 -3.71 4.43 16.83
CA HIS A 41 -2.43 4.33 17.52
C HIS A 41 -2.56 4.93 18.92
N LEU A 42 -2.55 4.09 19.94
CA LEU A 42 -2.64 4.49 21.34
C LEU A 42 -1.27 4.40 22.02
N ALA A 43 -0.88 5.46 22.71
CA ALA A 43 0.26 5.44 23.64
C ALA A 43 -0.23 5.45 25.07
N VAL A 44 0.30 4.53 25.86
CA VAL A 44 0.03 4.37 27.27
C VAL A 44 1.32 4.50 28.08
N GLU A 45 1.21 5.03 29.30
CA GLU A 45 2.32 5.20 30.21
C GLU A 45 1.93 4.90 31.66
N ASN A 46 2.91 4.65 32.51
CA ASN A 46 2.67 4.62 33.94
C ASN A 46 2.48 6.05 34.48
N PRO A 47 1.84 6.25 35.65
CA PRO A 47 1.59 7.59 36.20
C PRO A 47 2.87 8.44 36.39
N ALA A 48 4.02 7.83 36.54
CA ALA A 48 5.31 8.51 36.67
C ALA A 48 5.94 8.91 35.32
N GLY A 49 5.42 8.45 34.18
CA GLY A 49 5.97 8.71 32.84
C GLY A 49 7.34 8.04 32.59
N THR A 50 7.70 7.02 33.36
CA THR A 50 8.99 6.35 33.23
C THR A 50 8.94 5.06 32.41
N VAL A 51 7.76 4.50 32.20
CA VAL A 51 7.49 3.32 31.38
C VAL A 51 6.30 3.62 30.50
N GLY A 52 6.42 3.39 29.22
CA GLY A 52 5.36 3.58 28.25
C GLY A 52 5.42 2.56 27.13
N HIS A 53 4.34 2.40 26.39
CA HIS A 53 4.22 1.52 25.24
C HIS A 53 3.26 2.08 24.21
N ASN A 54 3.46 1.71 22.95
CA ASN A 54 2.53 2.04 21.87
C ASN A 54 1.83 0.76 21.42
N VAL A 55 0.51 0.82 21.35
CA VAL A 55 -0.34 -0.29 20.93
C VAL A 55 -1.24 0.12 19.77
N VAL A 56 -1.65 -0.86 18.98
CA VAL A 56 -2.67 -0.68 17.95
C VAL A 56 -4.03 -1.03 18.55
N VAL A 57 -4.99 -0.11 18.42
CA VAL A 57 -6.39 -0.40 18.74
C VAL A 57 -7.10 -0.73 17.42
N ASP A 58 -7.55 -1.97 17.26
CA ASP A 58 -8.04 -2.51 15.99
C ASP A 58 -9.45 -3.12 16.06
N GLY A 59 -10.12 -3.05 17.20
CA GLY A 59 -11.47 -3.56 17.35
C GLY A 59 -12.27 -2.87 18.45
N TYR A 60 -13.59 -2.84 18.28
CA TYR A 60 -14.56 -2.40 19.29
C TYR A 60 -15.63 -3.46 19.51
N ARG A 61 -15.92 -3.78 20.75
CA ARG A 61 -16.95 -4.74 21.12
C ARG A 61 -18.10 -4.03 21.82
N GLU A 62 -19.22 -3.90 21.11
CA GLU A 62 -20.39 -3.15 21.58
C GLU A 62 -21.04 -3.74 22.83
N SER A 63 -20.96 -5.07 23.03
CA SER A 63 -21.64 -5.76 24.13
C SER A 63 -21.16 -5.36 25.54
N ASP A 64 -19.89 -4.91 25.64
CA ASP A 64 -19.28 -4.49 26.91
C ASP A 64 -18.45 -3.20 26.79
N GLY A 65 -18.44 -2.56 25.61
CA GLY A 65 -17.77 -1.29 25.37
C GLY A 65 -16.24 -1.37 25.32
N LYS A 66 -15.66 -2.57 25.19
CA LYS A 66 -14.21 -2.75 25.21
C LYS A 66 -13.57 -2.62 23.84
N PHE A 67 -12.29 -2.28 23.84
CA PHE A 67 -11.46 -2.10 22.68
C PHE A 67 -10.42 -3.24 22.58
N HIS A 68 -10.31 -3.86 21.41
CA HIS A 68 -9.24 -4.82 21.15
C HIS A 68 -7.92 -4.09 20.92
N MET A 69 -6.87 -4.57 21.57
CA MET A 69 -5.55 -3.98 21.46
C MET A 69 -4.52 -5.04 21.09
N ASN A 70 -3.68 -4.69 20.11
CA ASN A 70 -2.52 -5.46 19.69
C ASN A 70 -1.25 -4.80 20.23
N PHE A 71 -0.51 -5.55 21.05
CA PHE A 71 0.69 -5.06 21.72
C PHE A 71 1.96 -5.23 20.90
N GLY A 72 1.91 -5.89 19.74
CA GLY A 72 3.09 -6.15 18.91
C GLY A 72 3.99 -7.27 19.42
N TYR A 73 3.54 -8.08 20.38
CA TYR A 73 4.32 -9.18 20.97
C TYR A 73 3.92 -10.55 20.41
N GLY A 74 3.60 -10.62 19.11
CA GLY A 74 3.24 -11.88 18.46
C GLY A 74 1.95 -12.52 18.99
N GLY A 75 0.96 -11.70 19.33
CA GLY A 75 -0.32 -12.10 19.91
C GLY A 75 -0.31 -12.20 21.45
N SER A 76 0.85 -12.06 22.08
CA SER A 76 0.94 -12.03 23.53
C SER A 76 0.38 -10.71 24.06
N LEU A 77 -0.50 -10.77 25.06
CA LEU A 77 -1.23 -9.65 25.64
C LEU A 77 -2.34 -9.05 24.75
N ASP A 78 -2.51 -9.52 23.52
CA ASP A 78 -3.60 -9.06 22.68
C ASP A 78 -4.95 -9.48 23.34
N ASN A 79 -5.78 -8.51 23.65
CA ASN A 79 -7.04 -8.74 24.37
C ASN A 79 -7.94 -7.50 24.30
N TRP A 80 -9.07 -7.57 25.03
CA TRP A 80 -10.07 -6.52 25.14
C TRP A 80 -9.89 -5.71 26.43
N TYR A 81 -9.68 -4.42 26.30
CA TYR A 81 -9.34 -3.50 27.38
C TYR A 81 -10.28 -2.29 27.41
N ASP A 82 -10.35 -1.61 28.54
CA ASP A 82 -10.89 -0.26 28.64
C ASP A 82 -9.83 0.77 28.17
N ILE A 83 -10.24 2.00 27.89
CA ILE A 83 -9.33 3.12 27.60
C ILE A 83 -9.75 4.32 28.46
N PRO A 84 -8.94 4.74 29.45
CA PRO A 84 -7.78 4.04 30.01
C PRO A 84 -8.19 2.79 30.81
N ASP A 85 -7.33 1.78 30.88
CA ASP A 85 -7.57 0.59 31.70
C ASP A 85 -6.82 0.70 33.03
N PRO A 86 -7.49 0.62 34.18
CA PRO A 86 -6.85 0.73 35.48
C PRO A 86 -5.98 -0.49 35.84
N ASN A 87 -6.10 -1.59 35.11
CA ASN A 87 -5.34 -2.82 35.32
C ASN A 87 -4.36 -3.13 34.18
N PHE A 88 -4.00 -2.12 33.42
CA PHE A 88 -3.11 -2.29 32.25
C PHE A 88 -1.73 -2.83 32.66
N TYR A 89 -1.12 -3.63 31.80
CA TYR A 89 0.17 -4.26 32.03
C TYR A 89 1.25 -3.25 32.43
N TYR A 90 2.15 -3.67 33.32
CA TYR A 90 3.26 -2.84 33.85
C TYR A 90 2.81 -1.50 34.47
N GLY A 91 1.55 -1.42 34.91
CA GLY A 91 1.00 -0.20 35.50
C GLY A 91 0.87 0.98 34.55
N MET A 92 0.84 0.73 33.25
CA MET A 92 0.65 1.78 32.22
C MET A 92 -0.81 2.23 32.12
N THR A 93 -1.34 2.73 33.22
CA THR A 93 -2.78 3.04 33.42
C THR A 93 -3.16 4.42 32.93
N LYS A 94 -2.24 5.18 32.39
CA LYS A 94 -2.47 6.53 31.87
C LYS A 94 -2.34 6.54 30.35
N MET A 95 -3.27 7.17 29.68
CA MET A 95 -3.17 7.48 28.24
C MET A 95 -2.22 8.68 28.07
N GLU A 96 -1.13 8.51 27.33
CA GLU A 96 -0.28 9.62 26.87
C GLU A 96 -0.95 10.35 25.71
N GLY A 97 -1.63 9.62 24.84
CA GLY A 97 -2.39 10.13 23.71
C GLY A 97 -2.83 9.04 22.77
N ILE A 98 -3.78 9.37 21.90
CA ILE A 98 -4.26 8.49 20.83
C ILE A 98 -4.35 9.27 19.52
N ILE A 99 -3.86 8.65 18.43
CA ILE A 99 -3.98 9.18 17.07
C ILE A 99 -5.10 8.44 16.39
N LEU A 100 -6.08 9.19 15.93
CA LEU A 100 -7.28 8.74 15.21
C LEU A 100 -7.29 9.30 13.79
N ASN A 101 -8.26 8.87 12.99
CA ASN A 101 -8.38 9.22 11.56
C ASN A 101 -7.08 8.93 10.79
N ILE A 102 -6.45 7.79 11.09
CA ILE A 102 -5.33 7.29 10.31
C ILE A 102 -5.90 6.70 9.01
N ILE A 103 -6.46 7.59 8.20
CA ILE A 103 -7.15 7.27 6.96
C ILE A 103 -6.27 7.80 5.82
N PRO A 104 -5.90 6.96 4.82
CA PRO A 104 -5.13 7.44 3.68
C PRO A 104 -5.89 8.58 2.99
N SER A 105 -5.26 9.74 2.87
CA SER A 105 -5.85 10.91 2.18
C SER A 105 -6.01 10.69 0.68
N MET A 106 -5.28 9.77 0.12
CA MET A 106 -5.59 9.18 -1.16
C MET A 106 -6.55 8.03 -0.87
N GLY A 107 -7.75 8.09 -1.48
CA GLY A 107 -8.73 6.99 -1.43
C GLY A 107 -8.01 5.63 -1.58
N PRO A 108 -8.65 4.50 -1.26
CA PRO A 108 -7.95 3.22 -1.14
C PRO A 108 -6.89 3.19 -2.21
N LEU A 109 -5.65 2.78 -1.86
CA LEU A 109 -4.66 2.38 -2.86
C LEU A 109 -5.31 1.20 -3.60
N ALA A 110 -6.43 1.49 -4.29
CA ALA A 110 -6.80 0.70 -5.42
C ALA A 110 -5.49 0.69 -6.23
N VAL A 111 -4.85 -0.46 -6.33
CA VAL A 111 -4.21 -0.76 -7.59
C VAL A 111 -5.24 -0.22 -8.58
N HIS A 112 -4.96 0.94 -9.17
CA HIS A 112 -5.69 1.33 -10.35
C HIS A 112 -5.51 0.10 -11.24
N GLU A 113 -6.53 -0.75 -11.30
CA GLU A 113 -6.76 -1.46 -12.53
C GLU A 113 -6.80 -0.30 -13.51
N SER A 114 -5.66 -0.09 -14.12
CA SER A 114 -5.48 0.87 -15.20
C SER A 114 -6.73 0.68 -16.05
N THR A 115 -7.64 1.64 -15.98
CA THR A 115 -8.90 1.64 -16.79
C THR A 115 -8.43 1.23 -18.16
N ALA A 116 -8.77 0.01 -18.57
CA ALA A 116 -8.21 -0.75 -19.68
C ALA A 116 -7.45 0.14 -20.68
N GLN A 117 -6.26 0.57 -20.36
CA GLN A 117 -5.26 0.94 -21.34
C GLN A 117 -5.16 -0.31 -22.18
N GLN A 118 -5.55 -0.23 -23.43
CA GLN A 118 -5.60 -1.35 -24.35
C GLN A 118 -4.28 -2.07 -24.18
N ALA A 119 -4.32 -3.25 -23.56
CA ALA A 119 -3.09 -4.00 -23.27
C ALA A 119 -2.31 -4.09 -24.58
N LEU A 120 -1.02 -3.77 -24.53
CA LEU A 120 -0.16 -3.82 -25.71
C LEU A 120 -0.32 -5.17 -26.41
N GLU A 121 -1.04 -5.19 -27.52
CA GLU A 121 -1.24 -6.39 -28.33
C GLU A 121 -0.16 -6.50 -29.39
N VAL A 122 0.46 -7.68 -29.45
CA VAL A 122 1.52 -7.96 -30.43
C VAL A 122 1.22 -9.21 -31.24
N TYR A 123 1.59 -9.19 -32.52
CA TYR A 123 1.34 -10.31 -33.44
C TYR A 123 2.47 -10.41 -34.51
N PRO A 124 2.66 -11.63 -35.08
CA PRO A 124 2.13 -12.90 -34.61
C PRO A 124 2.74 -13.32 -33.27
N ASN A 125 2.01 -14.08 -32.49
CA ASN A 125 2.53 -14.66 -31.24
C ASN A 125 2.03 -16.14 -31.18
N PRO A 126 2.91 -17.15 -31.36
CA PRO A 126 4.38 -17.08 -31.50
C PRO A 126 4.89 -16.43 -32.79
N VAL A 127 6.08 -15.81 -32.70
CA VAL A 127 6.76 -15.10 -33.78
C VAL A 127 8.06 -15.81 -34.20
N SER A 128 8.47 -15.67 -35.49
CA SER A 128 9.79 -16.13 -35.99
C SER A 128 10.75 -14.98 -36.20
N ASP A 129 10.37 -13.98 -36.98
CA ASP A 129 11.28 -12.96 -37.48
C ASP A 129 10.86 -11.54 -37.13
N VAL A 130 9.57 -11.23 -37.27
CA VAL A 130 9.05 -9.87 -37.16
C VAL A 130 7.81 -9.84 -36.29
N LEU A 131 7.85 -9.04 -35.25
CA LEU A 131 6.76 -8.78 -34.33
C LEU A 131 6.11 -7.44 -34.68
N HIS A 132 4.81 -7.40 -34.73
CA HIS A 132 4.02 -6.19 -34.96
C HIS A 132 3.27 -5.80 -33.71
N ILE A 133 3.14 -4.49 -33.49
CA ILE A 133 2.28 -3.91 -32.48
C ILE A 133 0.95 -3.59 -33.12
N LYS A 134 -0.15 -3.97 -32.48
CA LYS A 134 -1.52 -3.64 -32.95
C LYS A 134 -1.84 -2.20 -32.57
N ASN A 135 -2.34 -1.41 -33.53
CA ASN A 135 -2.66 0.00 -33.33
C ASN A 135 -1.51 0.82 -32.73
N PRO A 136 -0.30 0.81 -33.31
CA PRO A 136 0.82 1.56 -32.78
C PRO A 136 0.52 3.06 -32.82
N PRO A 137 1.02 3.87 -31.87
CA PRO A 137 1.00 5.33 -32.01
C PRO A 137 1.67 5.76 -33.32
N CYS A 138 1.22 6.91 -33.85
CA CYS A 138 1.79 7.43 -35.12
C CYS A 138 3.25 7.88 -35.01
N GLU A 139 3.80 7.97 -33.80
CA GLU A 139 5.17 8.41 -33.54
C GLU A 139 6.09 7.23 -33.20
N ALA A 140 7.40 7.41 -33.45
CA ALA A 140 8.39 6.43 -33.07
C ALA A 140 8.46 6.31 -31.54
N MET A 141 8.33 5.09 -31.02
CA MET A 141 8.41 4.77 -29.62
C MET A 141 9.69 4.01 -29.30
N GLU A 142 10.23 4.23 -28.11
CA GLU A 142 11.33 3.41 -27.60
C GLU A 142 10.81 2.01 -27.23
N TYR A 143 11.53 0.97 -27.66
CA TYR A 143 11.25 -0.37 -27.22
C TYR A 143 12.45 -1.03 -26.56
N SER A 144 12.19 -1.94 -25.64
CA SER A 144 13.17 -2.84 -25.02
C SER A 144 12.59 -4.24 -24.95
N ILE A 145 13.38 -5.26 -25.27
CA ILE A 145 13.00 -6.67 -25.10
C ILE A 145 13.81 -7.27 -23.98
N PHE A 146 13.13 -7.98 -23.10
CA PHE A 146 13.71 -8.67 -21.95
C PHE A 146 13.47 -10.18 -22.05
N ASN A 147 14.44 -10.96 -21.59
CA ASN A 147 14.26 -12.40 -21.39
C ASN A 147 13.54 -12.68 -20.05
N VAL A 148 13.28 -13.96 -19.76
CA VAL A 148 12.61 -14.39 -18.52
C VAL A 148 13.40 -14.11 -17.23
N LEU A 149 14.69 -13.83 -17.33
CA LEU A 149 15.56 -13.42 -16.22
C LEU A 149 15.55 -11.89 -15.99
N GLY A 150 14.76 -11.14 -16.80
CA GLY A 150 14.71 -9.68 -16.73
C GLY A 150 15.92 -8.98 -17.36
N GLN A 151 16.78 -9.71 -18.07
CA GLN A 151 17.92 -9.13 -18.79
C GLN A 151 17.44 -8.52 -20.10
N LYS A 152 17.85 -7.29 -20.37
CA LYS A 152 17.57 -6.60 -21.63
C LYS A 152 18.41 -7.22 -22.75
N VAL A 153 17.76 -7.79 -23.76
CA VAL A 153 18.43 -8.49 -24.89
C VAL A 153 18.52 -7.63 -26.14
N THR A 154 17.59 -6.70 -26.34
CA THR A 154 17.65 -5.72 -27.42
C THR A 154 16.83 -4.47 -27.09
N MET A 155 17.11 -3.37 -27.76
CA MET A 155 16.36 -2.12 -27.67
C MET A 155 16.48 -1.32 -28.96
N GLY A 156 15.57 -0.37 -29.17
CA GLY A 156 15.59 0.52 -30.34
C GLY A 156 14.42 1.46 -30.40
N LEU A 157 14.21 2.07 -31.54
CA LEU A 157 13.05 2.88 -31.88
C LEU A 157 12.22 2.16 -32.93
N SER A 158 10.92 2.22 -32.84
CA SER A 158 10.01 1.59 -33.80
C SER A 158 8.68 2.34 -33.89
N CYS A 159 8.09 2.31 -35.11
CA CYS A 159 6.71 2.76 -35.35
C CYS A 159 5.73 1.57 -35.40
N GLY A 160 6.01 0.47 -34.69
CA GLY A 160 5.10 -0.67 -34.60
C GLY A 160 5.59 -1.98 -35.22
N THR A 161 6.82 -2.03 -35.75
CA THR A 161 7.40 -3.25 -36.32
C THR A 161 8.80 -3.49 -35.73
N ILE A 162 9.03 -4.65 -35.13
CA ILE A 162 10.24 -4.99 -34.40
C ILE A 162 10.80 -6.30 -34.91
N SER A 163 12.08 -6.31 -35.35
CA SER A 163 12.78 -7.54 -35.74
C SER A 163 13.17 -8.33 -34.49
N VAL A 164 12.85 -9.60 -34.48
CA VAL A 164 13.23 -10.58 -33.46
C VAL A 164 14.03 -11.76 -34.00
N ALA A 165 14.46 -11.66 -35.28
CA ALA A 165 15.17 -12.73 -36.02
C ALA A 165 16.51 -13.17 -35.40
N GLY A 166 17.06 -12.41 -34.45
CA GLY A 166 18.30 -12.76 -33.74
C GLY A 166 18.09 -13.33 -32.36
N LEU A 167 16.82 -13.51 -31.92
CA LEU A 167 16.51 -14.03 -30.60
C LEU A 167 16.41 -15.56 -30.62
N GLU A 168 16.91 -16.20 -29.60
CA GLU A 168 16.74 -17.64 -29.38
C GLU A 168 15.27 -17.98 -29.09
N LYS A 169 14.87 -19.25 -29.33
CA LYS A 169 13.53 -19.74 -29.00
C LYS A 169 13.25 -19.58 -27.51
N GLY A 170 12.14 -18.97 -27.18
CA GLY A 170 11.81 -18.73 -25.78
C GLY A 170 10.71 -17.70 -25.55
N ILE A 171 10.47 -17.40 -24.28
CA ILE A 171 9.52 -16.38 -23.82
C ILE A 171 10.26 -15.07 -23.60
N TYR A 172 9.68 -14.00 -24.09
CA TYR A 172 10.20 -12.64 -23.98
C TYR A 172 9.10 -11.65 -23.58
N PHE A 173 9.55 -10.51 -23.08
CA PHE A 173 8.71 -9.38 -22.73
C PHE A 173 9.15 -8.17 -23.55
N LEU A 174 8.23 -7.64 -24.35
CA LEU A 174 8.39 -6.38 -25.06
C LEU A 174 7.86 -5.26 -24.15
N GLN A 175 8.71 -4.31 -23.82
CA GLN A 175 8.32 -3.05 -23.20
C GLN A 175 8.41 -1.94 -24.23
N VAL A 176 7.38 -1.13 -24.37
CA VAL A 176 7.34 0.08 -25.20
C VAL A 176 7.11 1.29 -24.32
N LYS A 177 7.83 2.37 -24.62
CA LYS A 177 7.78 3.61 -23.87
C LYS A 177 7.57 4.79 -24.81
N GLY A 178 6.57 5.62 -24.54
CA GLY A 178 6.35 6.93 -25.14
C GLY A 178 6.43 8.02 -24.06
N GLU A 179 6.09 9.25 -24.42
CA GLU A 179 6.14 10.39 -23.49
C GLU A 179 5.29 10.19 -22.24
N ASN A 180 4.09 9.60 -22.37
CA ASN A 180 3.12 9.47 -21.30
C ASN A 180 2.63 8.03 -21.04
N PHE A 181 3.30 7.02 -21.61
CA PHE A 181 2.92 5.62 -21.40
C PHE A 181 4.14 4.70 -21.33
N CYS A 182 3.99 3.59 -20.64
CA CYS A 182 4.95 2.49 -20.59
C CYS A 182 4.15 1.19 -20.50
N GLU A 183 4.16 0.40 -21.58
CA GLU A 183 3.37 -0.81 -21.68
C GLU A 183 4.25 -2.02 -21.94
N THR A 184 3.76 -3.20 -21.54
CA THR A 184 4.51 -4.45 -21.68
C THR A 184 3.62 -5.56 -22.23
N ALA A 185 4.13 -6.29 -23.23
CA ALA A 185 3.50 -7.47 -23.79
C ALA A 185 4.42 -8.70 -23.71
N LYS A 186 3.84 -9.86 -23.41
CA LYS A 186 4.54 -11.14 -23.49
C LYS A 186 4.41 -11.72 -24.91
N PHE A 187 5.52 -12.22 -25.45
CA PHE A 187 5.52 -12.94 -26.72
C PHE A 187 6.46 -14.16 -26.69
N VAL A 188 6.31 -15.06 -27.65
CA VAL A 188 7.07 -16.31 -27.78
C VAL A 188 7.77 -16.35 -29.12
N VAL A 189 9.10 -16.58 -29.12
CA VAL A 189 9.90 -16.86 -30.31
C VAL A 189 9.95 -18.36 -30.55
N LYS A 190 9.65 -18.84 -31.80
CA LYS A 190 9.57 -20.25 -32.18
C LYS A 190 10.73 -20.70 -33.07
#